data_e4138b3e375848f22c53f8c2ae1197b2
#
_entry.id   e4138b3e375848f22c53f8c2ae1197b2
#
_cell.length_a   1.000
_cell.length_b   1.000
_cell.length_c   1.000
_cell.angle_alpha   90.00
_cell.angle_beta   90.00
_cell.angle_gamma   90.00
#
_symmetry.space_group_name_H-M   'P 1'
#
loop_
_entity.id
_entity.type
_entity.pdbx_description
1 polymer ?
#
loop_
_entity_poly.entity_id
_entity_poly.type
_entity_poly.pdbx_seq_one_letter_code
_entity_poly.pdbx_strand_id
1 'polypeptide(L)'
;MKNFVFISPNFPVNYWQFCRQLRNNGLRVLGIGDQPYDTLLPELKSALHEYYKVGSMENYDEVYRAVAFFISKYGRIDWLESNNEYWLEHDAMLRTDFHITSGFQVSDMPRIKFKSKMKEYYQKAGIATARYHMVDNFDGCKAFISEVGYPVIVKPDNGVGASHTYKLSSDDDLRHFLIVKEPEVSYIMEEFIHAEVNSYDAIINGKGEPIFETGNVSPISIMDIVNNDDNSVYYIVKDLHDDVRKAGRATVKSFGVRSRFVHFEFFRLTEDQPSMGKKGDVVALEVNMRPCGGFSPDMMNFANSTDVYKIWADMIAYDSTLMPQGEHAFCAFAGRRDGKHFRLSHEQLMTKYAAQMKMVGRVPDALSGAMGNMMYVANFPTEDAMNAFYADACGTV
;
A
#
# COMPACT_ATOMS: atom_id res chain seq x y z
N MET A 1 -14.72 -5.86 -27.13
CA MET A 1 -14.06 -6.38 -25.90
C MET A 1 -12.99 -5.38 -25.54
N LYS A 2 -12.99 -4.87 -24.29
CA LYS A 2 -11.93 -3.96 -23.80
C LYS A 2 -10.62 -4.71 -23.62
N ASN A 3 -9.50 -4.09 -24.02
CA ASN A 3 -8.15 -4.65 -23.84
C ASN A 3 -7.53 -4.06 -22.57
N PHE A 4 -7.13 -4.90 -21.64
CA PHE A 4 -6.46 -4.54 -20.40
C PHE A 4 -5.05 -5.10 -20.39
N VAL A 5 -4.03 -4.26 -20.23
CA VAL A 5 -2.64 -4.67 -20.01
C VAL A 5 -2.37 -4.64 -18.51
N PHE A 6 -2.02 -5.79 -17.95
CA PHE A 6 -1.61 -5.93 -16.55
C PHE A 6 -0.08 -6.04 -16.47
N ILE A 7 0.55 -5.07 -15.84
CA ILE A 7 2.01 -5.00 -15.64
C ILE A 7 2.40 -5.81 -14.41
N SER A 8 3.36 -6.72 -14.52
CA SER A 8 3.85 -7.59 -13.45
C SER A 8 2.73 -8.37 -12.73
N PRO A 9 1.88 -9.15 -13.46
CA PRO A 9 0.73 -9.82 -12.86
C PRO A 9 1.09 -10.99 -11.92
N ASN A 10 2.37 -11.38 -11.88
CA ASN A 10 2.92 -12.46 -11.08
C ASN A 10 3.35 -12.01 -9.67
N PHE A 11 3.43 -10.71 -9.39
CA PHE A 11 3.83 -10.19 -8.09
C PHE A 11 3.07 -8.91 -7.71
N PRO A 12 2.48 -8.83 -6.50
CA PRO A 12 2.35 -9.89 -5.46
C PRO A 12 1.66 -11.17 -5.95
N VAL A 13 1.94 -12.28 -5.29
CA VAL A 13 1.53 -13.62 -5.72
C VAL A 13 -0.01 -13.81 -5.85
N ASN A 14 -0.80 -13.00 -5.15
CA ASN A 14 -2.27 -13.01 -5.16
C ASN A 14 -2.90 -12.13 -6.27
N TYR A 15 -2.09 -11.38 -7.06
CA TYR A 15 -2.60 -10.45 -8.09
C TYR A 15 -3.24 -11.14 -9.30
N TRP A 16 -3.01 -12.45 -9.49
CA TRP A 16 -3.76 -13.23 -10.46
C TRP A 16 -5.28 -13.16 -10.25
N GLN A 17 -5.74 -12.85 -9.02
CA GLN A 17 -7.16 -12.68 -8.69
C GLN A 17 -7.74 -11.44 -9.39
N PHE A 18 -7.02 -10.32 -9.48
CA PHE A 18 -7.41 -9.17 -10.30
C PHE A 18 -7.57 -9.58 -11.77
N CYS A 19 -6.58 -10.29 -12.32
CA CYS A 19 -6.61 -10.77 -13.71
C CYS A 19 -7.82 -11.69 -13.96
N ARG A 20 -8.09 -12.63 -13.03
CA ARG A 20 -9.23 -13.54 -13.10
C ARG A 20 -10.57 -12.79 -13.15
N GLN A 21 -10.75 -11.81 -12.27
CA GLN A 21 -12.01 -11.06 -12.20
C GLN A 21 -12.20 -10.13 -13.41
N LEU A 22 -11.14 -9.53 -13.95
CA LEU A 22 -11.20 -8.81 -15.22
C LEU A 22 -11.66 -9.72 -16.36
N ARG A 23 -11.08 -10.93 -16.44
CA ARG A 23 -11.48 -11.92 -17.45
C ARG A 23 -12.92 -12.36 -17.27
N ASN A 24 -13.37 -12.60 -16.04
CA ASN A 24 -14.76 -12.95 -15.72
C ASN A 24 -15.75 -11.86 -16.16
N ASN A 25 -15.32 -10.59 -16.14
CA ASN A 25 -16.09 -9.45 -16.65
C ASN A 25 -15.99 -9.26 -18.18
N GLY A 26 -15.38 -10.22 -18.88
CA GLY A 26 -15.30 -10.21 -20.34
C GLY A 26 -14.23 -9.30 -20.94
N LEU A 27 -13.24 -8.85 -20.16
CA LEU A 27 -12.10 -8.11 -20.68
C LEU A 27 -11.06 -9.07 -21.25
N ARG A 28 -10.30 -8.62 -22.25
CA ARG A 28 -9.08 -9.30 -22.70
C ARG A 28 -7.93 -8.87 -21.80
N VAL A 29 -7.43 -9.79 -20.99
CA VAL A 29 -6.35 -9.53 -20.03
C VAL A 29 -5.01 -9.97 -20.64
N LEU A 30 -4.10 -9.02 -20.83
CA LEU A 30 -2.80 -9.18 -21.45
C LEU A 30 -1.72 -8.91 -20.41
N GLY A 31 -0.94 -9.91 -20.04
CA GLY A 31 0.09 -9.79 -19.01
C GLY A 31 1.47 -9.45 -19.60
N ILE A 32 2.22 -8.56 -18.94
CA ILE A 32 3.64 -8.32 -19.21
C ILE A 32 4.43 -8.57 -17.94
N GLY A 33 5.48 -9.39 -18.02
CA GLY A 33 6.36 -9.69 -16.90
C GLY A 33 7.68 -10.31 -17.36
N ASP A 34 8.63 -10.45 -16.43
CA ASP A 34 9.95 -11.03 -16.71
C ASP A 34 10.09 -12.49 -16.26
N GLN A 35 9.10 -13.00 -15.51
CA GLN A 35 9.09 -14.40 -15.09
C GLN A 35 8.84 -15.33 -16.28
N PRO A 36 9.54 -16.47 -16.41
CA PRO A 36 9.28 -17.47 -17.44
C PRO A 36 7.84 -18.00 -17.35
N TYR A 37 7.17 -18.12 -18.51
CA TYR A 37 5.77 -18.55 -18.58
C TYR A 37 5.51 -19.88 -17.85
N ASP A 38 6.43 -20.83 -17.98
CA ASP A 38 6.27 -22.16 -17.39
C ASP A 38 6.26 -22.15 -15.86
N THR A 39 6.89 -21.14 -15.25
CA THR A 39 6.97 -20.96 -13.78
C THR A 39 5.82 -20.13 -13.19
N LEU A 40 4.98 -19.53 -14.03
CA LEU A 40 3.79 -18.81 -13.58
C LEU A 40 2.79 -19.76 -12.92
N LEU A 41 2.07 -19.26 -11.93
CA LEU A 41 0.97 -20.01 -11.29
C LEU A 41 -0.06 -20.46 -12.34
N PRO A 42 -0.61 -21.67 -12.24
CA PRO A 42 -1.68 -22.15 -13.14
C PRO A 42 -2.89 -21.21 -13.17
N GLU A 43 -3.24 -20.61 -12.02
CA GLU A 43 -4.33 -19.66 -11.87
C GLU A 43 -4.08 -18.40 -12.70
N LEU A 44 -2.85 -17.86 -12.67
CA LEU A 44 -2.47 -16.71 -13.48
C LEU A 44 -2.51 -17.05 -14.97
N LYS A 45 -1.92 -18.17 -15.37
CA LYS A 45 -1.98 -18.66 -16.77
C LYS A 45 -3.42 -18.73 -17.28
N SER A 46 -4.33 -19.24 -16.46
CA SER A 46 -5.75 -19.35 -16.82
C SER A 46 -6.48 -18.00 -16.85
N ALA A 47 -6.02 -17.02 -16.10
CA ALA A 47 -6.60 -15.67 -16.03
C ALA A 47 -6.18 -14.78 -17.20
N LEU A 48 -5.03 -15.02 -17.82
CA LEU A 48 -4.52 -14.22 -18.93
C LEU A 48 -5.03 -14.76 -20.28
N HIS A 49 -5.24 -13.86 -21.25
CA HIS A 49 -5.44 -14.22 -22.65
C HIS A 49 -4.11 -14.42 -23.37
N GLU A 50 -3.12 -13.62 -23.01
CA GLU A 50 -1.77 -13.74 -23.50
C GLU A 50 -0.79 -13.17 -22.47
N TYR A 51 0.42 -13.70 -22.47
CA TYR A 51 1.52 -13.21 -21.63
C TYR A 51 2.73 -12.92 -22.51
N TYR A 52 3.27 -11.71 -22.39
CA TYR A 52 4.51 -11.30 -23.04
C TYR A 52 5.64 -11.27 -22.02
N LYS A 53 6.63 -12.14 -22.22
CA LYS A 53 7.83 -12.16 -21.38
C LYS A 53 8.84 -11.15 -21.90
N VAL A 54 9.24 -10.20 -21.04
CA VAL A 54 10.39 -9.31 -21.25
C VAL A 54 11.67 -9.87 -20.61
N GLY A 55 12.82 -9.33 -20.95
CA GLY A 55 14.10 -9.68 -20.31
C GLY A 55 14.21 -9.11 -18.90
N SER A 56 13.80 -7.85 -18.74
CA SER A 56 13.72 -7.15 -17.45
C SER A 56 12.57 -6.17 -17.46
N MET A 57 11.76 -6.18 -16.40
CA MET A 57 10.71 -5.19 -16.19
C MET A 57 11.26 -3.77 -15.92
N GLU A 58 12.53 -3.66 -15.48
CA GLU A 58 13.22 -2.37 -15.30
C GLU A 58 13.61 -1.72 -16.62
N ASN A 59 13.68 -2.51 -17.69
CA ASN A 59 13.98 -2.00 -19.01
C ASN A 59 12.70 -1.46 -19.67
N TYR A 60 12.49 -0.13 -19.55
CA TYR A 60 11.31 0.53 -20.10
C TYR A 60 11.09 0.24 -21.58
N ASP A 61 12.15 0.23 -22.40
CA ASP A 61 12.05 -0.01 -23.85
C ASP A 61 11.51 -1.42 -24.16
N GLU A 62 11.90 -2.44 -23.40
CA GLU A 62 11.34 -3.78 -23.56
C GLU A 62 9.84 -3.83 -23.22
N VAL A 63 9.42 -3.18 -22.13
CA VAL A 63 8.01 -3.12 -21.73
C VAL A 63 7.20 -2.31 -22.74
N TYR A 64 7.74 -1.18 -23.21
CA TYR A 64 7.14 -0.37 -24.29
C TYR A 64 6.88 -1.21 -25.54
N ARG A 65 7.87 -1.98 -26.01
CA ARG A 65 7.73 -2.88 -27.18
C ARG A 65 6.69 -3.97 -26.95
N ALA A 66 6.58 -4.49 -25.73
CA ALA A 66 5.54 -5.47 -25.39
C ALA A 66 4.13 -4.86 -25.49
N VAL A 67 3.93 -3.62 -25.04
CA VAL A 67 2.66 -2.89 -25.21
C VAL A 67 2.38 -2.63 -26.69
N ALA A 68 3.38 -2.19 -27.47
CA ALA A 68 3.26 -1.98 -28.92
C ALA A 68 2.90 -3.28 -29.67
N PHE A 69 3.47 -4.42 -29.26
CA PHE A 69 3.11 -5.74 -29.78
C PHE A 69 1.64 -6.05 -29.52
N PHE A 70 1.14 -5.84 -28.31
CA PHE A 70 -0.27 -6.08 -28.01
C PHE A 70 -1.19 -5.14 -28.78
N ILE A 71 -0.80 -3.88 -29.00
CA ILE A 71 -1.56 -2.94 -29.85
C ILE A 71 -1.64 -3.44 -31.28
N SER A 72 -0.50 -3.91 -31.83
CA SER A 72 -0.47 -4.42 -33.21
C SER A 72 -1.36 -5.65 -33.41
N LYS A 73 -1.50 -6.49 -32.38
CA LYS A 73 -2.25 -7.75 -32.44
C LYS A 73 -3.73 -7.59 -32.07
N TYR A 74 -4.05 -6.74 -31.10
CA TYR A 74 -5.38 -6.64 -30.49
C TYR A 74 -6.05 -5.28 -30.66
N GLY A 75 -5.33 -4.31 -31.25
CA GLY A 75 -5.80 -2.94 -31.37
C GLY A 75 -5.57 -2.13 -30.08
N ARG A 76 -6.28 -1.03 -29.94
CA ARG A 76 -6.13 -0.09 -28.84
C ARG A 76 -6.20 -0.77 -27.48
N ILE A 77 -5.31 -0.35 -26.59
CA ILE A 77 -5.39 -0.70 -25.15
C ILE A 77 -6.31 0.31 -24.44
N ASP A 78 -7.31 -0.20 -23.75
CA ASP A 78 -8.27 0.63 -23.01
C ASP A 78 -7.81 0.92 -21.59
N TRP A 79 -7.06 -0.01 -20.97
CA TRP A 79 -6.52 0.09 -19.62
C TRP A 79 -5.13 -0.50 -19.53
N LEU A 80 -4.28 0.13 -18.72
CA LEU A 80 -2.96 -0.37 -18.34
C LEU A 80 -2.74 -0.08 -16.86
N GLU A 81 -2.40 -1.10 -16.07
CA GLU A 81 -2.24 -0.98 -14.63
C GLU A 81 -1.39 -2.14 -14.07
N SER A 82 -0.58 -1.84 -13.06
CA SER A 82 0.12 -2.82 -12.24
C SER A 82 -0.53 -3.07 -10.88
N ASN A 83 -1.31 -2.10 -10.37
CA ASN A 83 -1.72 -2.05 -8.97
C ASN A 83 -0.54 -2.09 -7.97
N ASN A 84 0.63 -1.62 -8.37
CA ASN A 84 1.87 -1.71 -7.61
C ASN A 84 2.59 -0.35 -7.58
N GLU A 85 3.02 0.07 -6.37
CA GLU A 85 3.70 1.35 -6.18
C GLU A 85 5.02 1.43 -6.94
N TYR A 86 5.74 0.30 -7.03
CA TYR A 86 7.02 0.23 -7.70
C TYR A 86 6.94 0.55 -9.20
N TRP A 87 5.86 0.11 -9.87
CA TRP A 87 5.65 0.31 -11.30
C TRP A 87 4.82 1.55 -11.65
N LEU A 88 4.36 2.32 -10.66
CA LEU A 88 3.41 3.42 -10.86
C LEU A 88 3.89 4.47 -11.87
N GLU A 89 5.18 4.83 -11.85
CA GLU A 89 5.79 5.76 -12.80
C GLU A 89 5.89 5.15 -14.21
N HIS A 90 6.32 3.89 -14.33
CA HIS A 90 6.34 3.16 -15.61
C HIS A 90 4.93 3.04 -16.20
N ASP A 91 3.94 2.70 -15.38
CA ASP A 91 2.54 2.67 -15.81
C ASP A 91 2.08 4.02 -16.37
N ALA A 92 2.44 5.13 -15.70
CA ALA A 92 2.10 6.46 -16.15
C ALA A 92 2.82 6.86 -17.46
N MET A 93 4.09 6.50 -17.60
CA MET A 93 4.86 6.72 -18.84
C MET A 93 4.22 5.95 -20.00
N LEU A 94 3.93 4.66 -19.84
CA LEU A 94 3.28 3.83 -20.86
C LEU A 94 1.90 4.39 -21.25
N ARG A 95 1.08 4.82 -20.27
CA ARG A 95 -0.22 5.44 -20.58
C ARG A 95 -0.06 6.72 -21.39
N THR A 96 0.91 7.55 -21.05
CA THR A 96 1.18 8.81 -21.75
C THR A 96 1.65 8.54 -23.18
N ASP A 97 2.61 7.65 -23.36
CA ASP A 97 3.22 7.35 -24.67
C ASP A 97 2.21 6.70 -25.63
N PHE A 98 1.35 5.82 -25.13
CA PHE A 98 0.34 5.14 -25.95
C PHE A 98 -1.05 5.81 -25.92
N HIS A 99 -1.17 7.02 -25.34
CA HIS A 99 -2.42 7.76 -25.21
C HIS A 99 -3.55 6.93 -24.57
N ILE A 100 -3.20 6.14 -23.55
CA ILE A 100 -4.17 5.39 -22.72
C ILE A 100 -4.68 6.36 -21.66
N THR A 101 -5.92 6.81 -21.80
CA THR A 101 -6.48 7.89 -20.97
C THR A 101 -7.06 7.41 -19.63
N SER A 102 -7.09 6.12 -19.39
CA SER A 102 -7.51 5.52 -18.10
C SER A 102 -6.35 5.50 -17.12
N GLY A 103 -6.50 6.16 -15.98
CA GLY A 103 -5.47 6.24 -14.94
C GLY A 103 -4.55 7.47 -15.03
N PHE A 104 -3.64 7.56 -14.07
CA PHE A 104 -2.71 8.69 -13.96
C PHE A 104 -1.68 8.73 -15.10
N GLN A 105 -1.33 9.95 -15.53
CA GLN A 105 -0.34 10.24 -16.55
C GLN A 105 0.96 10.73 -15.90
N VAL A 106 2.03 10.88 -16.68
CA VAL A 106 3.32 11.41 -16.18
C VAL A 106 3.15 12.76 -15.48
N SER A 107 2.27 13.64 -16.00
CA SER A 107 1.99 14.94 -15.39
C SER A 107 1.37 14.87 -13.99
N ASP A 108 0.82 13.72 -13.63
CA ASP A 108 0.20 13.50 -12.31
C ASP A 108 1.22 13.04 -11.25
N MET A 109 2.34 12.46 -11.69
CA MET A 109 3.33 11.83 -10.80
C MET A 109 3.83 12.75 -9.69
N PRO A 110 4.13 14.04 -9.93
CA PRO A 110 4.62 14.89 -8.84
C PRO A 110 3.71 14.91 -7.61
N ARG A 111 2.38 15.01 -7.80
CA ARG A 111 1.45 15.11 -6.67
C ARG A 111 1.18 13.80 -5.95
N ILE A 112 1.46 12.65 -6.58
CA ILE A 112 1.15 11.33 -6.02
C ILE A 112 2.39 10.50 -5.65
N LYS A 113 3.59 11.00 -5.96
CA LYS A 113 4.86 10.32 -5.66
C LYS A 113 5.76 11.12 -4.72
N PHE A 114 5.75 12.46 -4.81
CA PHE A 114 6.62 13.29 -3.98
C PHE A 114 5.91 13.74 -2.71
N LYS A 115 6.43 13.32 -1.55
CA LYS A 115 5.84 13.62 -0.23
C LYS A 115 5.72 15.11 0.04
N SER A 116 6.72 15.89 -0.41
CA SER A 116 6.69 17.37 -0.33
C SER A 116 5.53 17.96 -1.13
N LYS A 117 5.20 17.39 -2.30
CA LYS A 117 4.10 17.85 -3.15
C LYS A 117 2.73 17.38 -2.66
N MET A 118 2.63 16.20 -2.06
CA MET A 118 1.40 15.71 -1.44
C MET A 118 0.83 16.71 -0.42
N LYS A 119 1.70 17.40 0.33
CA LYS A 119 1.30 18.32 1.40
C LYS A 119 0.44 19.49 0.90
N GLU A 120 0.68 20.00 -0.31
CA GLU A 120 -0.15 21.04 -0.93
C GLU A 120 -1.60 20.56 -1.15
N TYR A 121 -1.78 19.29 -1.51
CA TYR A 121 -3.10 18.69 -1.75
C TYR A 121 -3.82 18.35 -0.45
N TYR A 122 -3.08 17.94 0.59
CA TYR A 122 -3.65 17.76 1.93
C TYR A 122 -4.10 19.09 2.53
N GLN A 123 -3.32 20.15 2.35
CA GLN A 123 -3.73 21.50 2.78
C GLN A 123 -5.04 21.94 2.09
N LYS A 124 -5.17 21.70 0.78
CA LYS A 124 -6.42 21.94 0.04
C LYS A 124 -7.59 21.09 0.54
N ALA A 125 -7.29 19.89 1.05
CA ALA A 125 -8.29 19.01 1.67
C ALA A 125 -8.66 19.44 3.10
N GLY A 126 -7.93 20.41 3.69
CA GLY A 126 -8.11 20.83 5.08
C GLY A 126 -7.60 19.83 6.11
N ILE A 127 -6.62 19.00 5.72
CA ILE A 127 -6.03 17.97 6.58
C ILE A 127 -4.62 18.43 6.99
N ALA A 128 -4.33 18.39 8.29
CA ALA A 128 -3.01 18.70 8.82
C ALA A 128 -1.93 17.73 8.31
N THR A 129 -0.70 18.22 8.16
CA THR A 129 0.47 17.40 7.79
C THR A 129 1.65 17.78 8.67
N ALA A 130 2.65 16.90 8.83
CA ALA A 130 3.92 17.23 9.45
C ALA A 130 4.53 18.49 8.82
N ARG A 131 5.08 19.39 9.65
CA ARG A 131 5.99 20.44 9.17
C ARG A 131 7.21 19.76 8.56
N TYR A 132 7.80 20.38 7.56
CA TYR A 132 8.91 19.76 6.84
C TYR A 132 9.91 20.74 6.30
N HIS A 133 11.11 20.22 6.02
CA HIS A 133 12.20 20.91 5.33
C HIS A 133 12.80 19.95 4.29
N MET A 134 13.09 20.44 3.09
CA MET A 134 13.87 19.66 2.13
C MET A 134 15.32 19.66 2.56
N VAL A 135 15.90 18.47 2.75
CA VAL A 135 17.27 18.34 3.25
C VAL A 135 18.26 19.05 2.31
N ASP A 136 18.99 20.00 2.87
CA ASP A 136 20.05 20.75 2.19
C ASP A 136 21.41 20.56 2.90
N ASN A 137 21.82 21.52 3.71
CA ASN A 137 23.06 21.49 4.49
C ASN A 137 22.76 21.43 6.00
N PHE A 138 23.82 21.30 6.80
CA PHE A 138 23.68 21.18 8.26
C PHE A 138 22.94 22.38 8.87
N ASP A 139 23.28 23.60 8.46
CA ASP A 139 22.71 24.82 9.07
C ASP A 139 21.21 24.97 8.71
N GLY A 140 20.79 24.68 7.47
CA GLY A 140 19.40 24.70 7.07
C GLY A 140 18.57 23.65 7.81
N CYS A 141 19.06 22.40 7.86
CA CYS A 141 18.42 21.34 8.65
C CYS A 141 18.35 21.70 10.14
N LYS A 142 19.42 22.27 10.69
CA LYS A 142 19.47 22.66 12.09
C LYS A 142 18.53 23.83 12.44
N ALA A 143 18.33 24.77 11.52
CA ALA A 143 17.33 25.83 11.69
C ALA A 143 15.90 25.20 11.80
N PHE A 144 15.55 24.29 10.92
CA PHE A 144 14.26 23.58 11.00
C PHE A 144 14.12 22.77 12.31
N ILE A 145 15.16 22.02 12.70
CA ILE A 145 15.16 21.27 13.97
C ILE A 145 14.98 22.19 15.18
N SER A 146 15.55 23.42 15.13
CA SER A 146 15.37 24.39 16.22
C SER A 146 13.90 24.84 16.37
N GLU A 147 13.12 24.73 15.32
CA GLU A 147 11.68 25.06 15.29
C GLU A 147 10.80 23.92 15.79
N VAL A 148 11.13 22.69 15.39
CA VAL A 148 10.28 21.52 15.63
C VAL A 148 10.75 20.64 16.79
N GLY A 149 12.03 20.72 17.17
CA GLY A 149 12.67 19.85 18.15
C GLY A 149 13.12 18.50 17.56
N TYR A 150 13.93 17.79 18.35
CA TYR A 150 14.23 16.37 18.11
C TYR A 150 13.18 15.47 18.79
N PRO A 151 12.93 14.25 18.27
CA PRO A 151 13.49 13.67 17.05
C PRO A 151 12.83 14.24 15.79
N VAL A 152 13.51 14.10 14.65
CA VAL A 152 12.93 14.32 13.32
C VAL A 152 13.03 13.04 12.48
N ILE A 153 12.13 12.91 11.50
CA ILE A 153 12.17 11.82 10.53
C ILE A 153 12.70 12.32 9.20
N VAL A 154 13.67 11.60 8.64
CA VAL A 154 14.23 11.90 7.31
C VAL A 154 14.00 10.70 6.40
N LYS A 155 13.45 10.95 5.23
CA LYS A 155 13.12 9.91 4.25
C LYS A 155 13.24 10.44 2.82
N PRO A 156 13.42 9.58 1.80
CA PRO A 156 13.36 10.02 0.41
C PRO A 156 12.03 10.72 0.10
N ASP A 157 12.07 11.84 -0.60
CA ASP A 157 10.87 12.57 -1.04
C ASP A 157 10.05 11.74 -2.04
N ASN A 158 10.75 11.02 -2.94
CA ASN A 158 10.18 10.01 -3.82
C ASN A 158 10.77 8.64 -3.46
N GLY A 159 10.03 7.81 -2.71
CA GLY A 159 10.48 6.49 -2.28
C GLY A 159 9.31 5.57 -1.98
N VAL A 160 9.57 4.28 -2.01
CA VAL A 160 8.58 3.20 -1.78
C VAL A 160 8.86 2.53 -0.45
N GLY A 161 7.83 2.41 0.38
CA GLY A 161 7.92 1.76 1.69
C GLY A 161 8.75 2.57 2.71
N ALA A 162 9.12 1.93 3.82
CA ALA A 162 9.89 2.53 4.90
C ALA A 162 11.42 2.45 4.70
N SER A 163 11.88 2.01 3.53
CA SER A 163 13.31 1.91 3.23
C SER A 163 13.96 3.29 3.23
N HIS A 164 15.18 3.36 3.75
CA HIS A 164 15.95 4.62 3.88
C HIS A 164 15.24 5.71 4.71
N THR A 165 14.39 5.29 5.68
CA THR A 165 13.78 6.19 6.66
C THR A 165 14.64 6.24 7.93
N TYR A 166 15.05 7.43 8.33
CA TYR A 166 15.95 7.68 9.45
C TYR A 166 15.24 8.50 10.53
N LYS A 167 15.36 8.07 11.78
CA LYS A 167 14.97 8.86 12.96
C LYS A 167 16.22 9.50 13.52
N LEU A 168 16.33 10.81 13.44
CA LEU A 168 17.47 11.55 13.96
C LEU A 168 17.08 12.16 15.30
N SER A 169 17.89 11.91 16.33
CA SER A 169 17.63 12.31 17.72
C SER A 169 18.67 13.30 18.26
N SER A 170 19.72 13.58 17.49
CA SER A 170 20.83 14.45 17.89
C SER A 170 21.50 15.15 16.69
N ASP A 171 22.32 16.18 16.99
CA ASP A 171 23.15 16.81 15.97
C ASP A 171 24.20 15.87 15.39
N ASP A 172 24.64 14.86 16.14
CA ASP A 172 25.59 13.86 15.66
C ASP A 172 24.89 12.90 14.67
N ASP A 173 23.63 12.52 14.93
CA ASP A 173 22.85 11.75 13.98
C ASP A 173 22.66 12.53 12.67
N LEU A 174 22.38 13.84 12.77
CA LEU A 174 22.24 14.71 11.59
C LEU A 174 23.56 14.78 10.78
N ARG A 175 24.71 14.97 11.45
CA ARG A 175 26.02 14.98 10.78
C ARG A 175 26.29 13.64 10.09
N HIS A 176 26.03 12.54 10.80
CA HIS A 176 26.22 11.22 10.23
C HIS A 176 25.32 10.99 9.01
N PHE A 177 24.03 11.32 9.10
CA PHE A 177 23.10 11.20 7.99
C PHE A 177 23.56 11.99 6.75
N LEU A 178 24.01 13.25 6.93
CA LEU A 178 24.48 14.09 5.83
C LEU A 178 25.73 13.53 5.12
N ILE A 179 26.53 12.71 5.82
CA ILE A 179 27.70 12.03 5.24
C ILE A 179 27.27 10.78 4.45
N VAL A 180 26.31 9.99 4.98
CA VAL A 180 25.97 8.66 4.43
C VAL A 180 24.81 8.69 3.44
N LYS A 181 24.04 9.78 3.37
CA LYS A 181 22.90 9.90 2.45
C LYS A 181 23.34 9.74 0.99
N GLU A 182 22.50 9.16 0.17
CA GLU A 182 22.73 9.04 -1.27
C GLU A 182 22.69 10.43 -1.92
N PRO A 183 23.76 10.82 -2.67
CA PRO A 183 23.88 12.17 -3.23
C PRO A 183 22.76 12.55 -4.21
N GLU A 184 22.30 11.57 -5.00
CA GLU A 184 21.30 11.78 -6.06
C GLU A 184 19.85 11.72 -5.55
N VAL A 185 19.64 11.37 -4.27
CA VAL A 185 18.30 11.24 -3.68
C VAL A 185 17.94 12.52 -2.95
N SER A 186 16.79 13.10 -3.30
CA SER A 186 16.19 14.20 -2.55
C SER A 186 15.52 13.66 -1.29
N TYR A 187 15.85 14.21 -0.13
CA TYR A 187 15.28 13.82 1.15
C TYR A 187 14.39 14.92 1.72
N ILE A 188 13.29 14.51 2.35
CA ILE A 188 12.42 15.36 3.16
C ILE A 188 12.68 15.05 4.64
N MET A 189 12.84 16.09 5.45
CA MET A 189 12.92 16.04 6.91
C MET A 189 11.59 16.51 7.47
N GLU A 190 10.98 15.74 8.36
CA GLU A 190 9.68 16.03 8.96
C GLU A 190 9.77 16.03 10.48
N GLU A 191 8.94 16.86 11.12
CA GLU A 191 8.75 16.75 12.57
C GLU A 191 8.19 15.38 12.94
N PHE A 192 8.59 14.88 14.10
CA PHE A 192 8.13 13.58 14.58
C PHE A 192 6.69 13.65 15.09
N ILE A 193 5.87 12.70 14.69
CA ILE A 193 4.47 12.62 15.10
C ILE A 193 4.27 11.42 16.03
N HIS A 194 3.74 11.67 17.22
CA HIS A 194 3.34 10.61 18.17
C HIS A 194 1.96 10.10 17.79
N ALA A 195 1.93 9.00 17.04
CA ALA A 195 0.69 8.52 16.45
C ALA A 195 0.72 7.03 16.11
N GLU A 196 -0.44 6.47 15.89
CA GLU A 196 -0.64 5.18 15.23
C GLU A 196 -0.98 5.40 13.76
N VAL A 197 -0.53 4.49 12.89
CA VAL A 197 -0.85 4.54 11.46
C VAL A 197 -2.22 3.92 11.23
N ASN A 198 -3.11 4.69 10.64
CA ASN A 198 -4.41 4.27 10.17
C ASN A 198 -4.48 4.48 8.66
N SER A 199 -5.22 3.67 7.92
CA SER A 199 -5.42 3.90 6.49
C SER A 199 -6.90 4.08 6.12
N TYR A 200 -7.07 4.74 4.99
CA TYR A 200 -8.30 4.71 4.21
C TYR A 200 -8.02 3.93 2.93
N ASP A 201 -8.64 2.76 2.82
CA ASP A 201 -8.53 1.87 1.67
C ASP A 201 -9.85 1.88 0.93
N ALA A 202 -9.84 2.23 -0.37
CA ALA A 202 -11.07 2.36 -1.11
C ALA A 202 -10.92 2.05 -2.60
N ILE A 203 -12.01 1.63 -3.23
CA ILE A 203 -12.13 1.54 -4.69
C ILE A 203 -13.02 2.69 -5.15
N ILE A 204 -12.44 3.57 -5.96
CA ILE A 204 -13.04 4.82 -6.41
C ILE A 204 -13.49 4.66 -7.86
N ASN A 205 -14.73 5.02 -8.18
CA ASN A 205 -15.28 4.99 -9.53
C ASN A 205 -14.84 6.17 -10.41
N GLY A 206 -15.26 6.21 -11.66
CA GLY A 206 -14.91 7.26 -12.63
C GLY A 206 -15.48 8.64 -12.29
N LYS A 207 -16.44 8.72 -11.35
CA LYS A 207 -16.97 9.99 -10.84
C LYS A 207 -16.20 10.51 -9.62
N GLY A 208 -15.26 9.72 -9.07
CA GLY A 208 -14.56 10.04 -7.84
C GLY A 208 -15.34 9.66 -6.58
N GLU A 209 -16.28 8.72 -6.69
CA GLU A 209 -17.10 8.24 -5.59
C GLU A 209 -16.58 6.87 -5.14
N PRO A 210 -16.47 6.61 -3.83
CA PRO A 210 -16.09 5.29 -3.32
C PRO A 210 -17.24 4.30 -3.52
N ILE A 211 -16.93 3.14 -4.12
CA ILE A 211 -17.84 1.98 -4.23
C ILE A 211 -17.49 0.86 -3.26
N PHE A 212 -16.35 0.97 -2.59
CA PHE A 212 -15.90 0.16 -1.47
C PHE A 212 -15.00 1.01 -0.58
N GLU A 213 -15.13 0.89 0.73
CA GLU A 213 -14.31 1.60 1.72
C GLU A 213 -14.04 0.69 2.92
N THR A 214 -12.81 0.69 3.39
CA THR A 214 -12.38 0.04 4.63
C THR A 214 -11.15 0.76 5.18
N GLY A 215 -10.54 0.24 6.24
CA GLY A 215 -9.31 0.79 6.80
C GLY A 215 -8.42 -0.29 7.39
N ASN A 216 -7.16 0.06 7.50
CA ASN A 216 -6.12 -0.75 8.13
C ASN A 216 -5.54 0.04 9.31
N VAL A 217 -5.18 -0.64 10.39
CA VAL A 217 -4.47 -0.07 11.52
C VAL A 217 -3.18 -0.85 11.75
N SER A 218 -2.08 -0.12 11.81
CA SER A 218 -0.75 -0.64 12.18
C SER A 218 -0.34 -0.02 13.51
N PRO A 219 -0.49 -0.76 14.63
CA PRO A 219 -0.14 -0.24 15.97
C PRO A 219 1.36 0.03 16.13
N ILE A 220 2.17 -0.70 15.38
CA ILE A 220 3.64 -0.55 15.34
C ILE A 220 4.00 -0.07 13.93
N SER A 221 4.88 0.94 13.85
CA SER A 221 5.33 1.43 12.54
C SER A 221 6.15 0.37 11.80
N ILE A 222 6.02 0.32 10.46
CA ILE A 222 6.84 -0.58 9.64
C ILE A 222 8.33 -0.29 9.83
N MET A 223 8.70 0.98 10.04
CA MET A 223 10.07 1.38 10.33
C MET A 223 10.60 0.72 11.61
N ASP A 224 9.82 0.71 12.69
CA ASP A 224 10.23 0.07 13.95
C ASP A 224 10.30 -1.46 13.81
N ILE A 225 9.34 -2.07 13.10
CA ILE A 225 9.35 -3.51 12.81
C ILE A 225 10.63 -3.92 12.07
N VAL A 226 11.01 -3.17 11.04
CA VAL A 226 12.21 -3.46 10.23
C VAL A 226 13.50 -3.22 11.03
N ASN A 227 13.57 -2.09 11.74
CA ASN A 227 14.79 -1.71 12.48
C ASN A 227 15.06 -2.61 13.70
N ASN A 228 14.01 -3.10 14.36
CA ASN A 228 14.11 -3.92 15.56
C ASN A 228 13.98 -5.43 15.29
N ASP A 229 13.80 -5.83 14.04
CA ASP A 229 13.45 -7.20 13.66
C ASP A 229 12.26 -7.77 14.47
N ASP A 230 11.24 -6.92 14.67
CA ASP A 230 10.06 -7.26 15.45
C ASP A 230 9.05 -8.10 14.66
N ASN A 231 8.13 -8.74 15.40
CA ASN A 231 6.97 -9.39 14.80
C ASN A 231 6.06 -8.34 14.17
N SER A 232 5.53 -8.64 13.00
CA SER A 232 4.62 -7.73 12.30
C SER A 232 3.17 -7.98 12.73
N VAL A 233 2.47 -6.92 13.13
CA VAL A 233 1.04 -6.98 13.44
C VAL A 233 0.32 -5.79 12.82
N TYR A 234 -0.79 -6.05 12.13
CA TYR A 234 -1.72 -5.05 11.65
C TYR A 234 -3.09 -5.70 11.42
N TYR A 235 -4.14 -4.91 11.26
CA TYR A 235 -5.47 -5.46 11.04
C TYR A 235 -6.33 -4.56 10.17
N ILE A 236 -7.25 -5.19 9.44
CA ILE A 236 -8.36 -4.49 8.80
C ILE A 236 -9.44 -4.29 9.85
N VAL A 237 -9.90 -3.05 9.97
CA VAL A 237 -10.95 -2.68 10.95
C VAL A 237 -12.28 -3.34 10.61
N LYS A 238 -13.05 -3.64 11.63
CA LYS A 238 -14.43 -4.09 11.47
C LYS A 238 -15.32 -3.00 10.87
N ASP A 239 -15.19 -1.79 11.40
CA ASP A 239 -15.90 -0.61 10.92
C ASP A 239 -14.92 0.54 10.74
N LEU A 240 -14.94 1.17 9.55
CA LEU A 240 -14.09 2.30 9.26
C LEU A 240 -14.51 3.50 10.12
N HIS A 241 -13.57 4.09 10.85
CA HIS A 241 -13.82 5.28 11.65
C HIS A 241 -14.25 6.47 10.78
N ASP A 242 -15.26 7.22 11.25
CA ASP A 242 -15.89 8.30 10.47
C ASP A 242 -14.93 9.46 10.16
N ASP A 243 -14.00 9.77 11.04
CA ASP A 243 -12.97 10.79 10.84
C ASP A 243 -11.96 10.38 9.75
N VAL A 244 -11.50 9.11 9.75
CA VAL A 244 -10.64 8.55 8.69
C VAL A 244 -11.39 8.51 7.35
N ARG A 245 -12.68 8.10 7.36
CA ARG A 245 -13.55 8.13 6.18
C ARG A 245 -13.66 9.54 5.62
N LYS A 246 -13.90 10.53 6.47
CA LYS A 246 -14.01 11.94 6.09
C LYS A 246 -12.69 12.45 5.49
N ALA A 247 -11.56 12.16 6.14
CA ALA A 247 -10.23 12.53 5.65
C ALA A 247 -9.92 11.86 4.31
N GLY A 248 -10.19 10.55 4.18
CA GLY A 248 -9.99 9.78 2.95
C GLY A 248 -10.79 10.33 1.77
N ARG A 249 -12.08 10.59 1.96
CA ARG A 249 -12.94 11.18 0.91
C ARG A 249 -12.52 12.60 0.52
N ALA A 250 -12.07 13.42 1.48
CA ALA A 250 -11.50 14.74 1.20
C ALA A 250 -10.21 14.64 0.38
N THR A 251 -9.37 13.64 0.68
CA THR A 251 -8.14 13.33 -0.07
C THR A 251 -8.47 12.86 -1.48
N VAL A 252 -9.42 11.94 -1.67
CA VAL A 252 -9.90 11.52 -3.02
C VAL A 252 -10.26 12.73 -3.87
N LYS A 253 -11.03 13.66 -3.30
CA LYS A 253 -11.47 14.88 -4.00
C LYS A 253 -10.31 15.82 -4.32
N SER A 254 -9.43 16.09 -3.36
CA SER A 254 -8.31 17.02 -3.51
C SER A 254 -7.27 16.54 -4.51
N PHE A 255 -6.96 15.24 -4.52
CA PHE A 255 -6.03 14.62 -5.46
C PHE A 255 -6.66 14.29 -6.82
N GLY A 256 -7.97 14.48 -6.98
CA GLY A 256 -8.68 14.20 -8.23
C GLY A 256 -8.71 12.74 -8.61
N VAL A 257 -8.80 11.84 -7.61
CA VAL A 257 -8.76 10.39 -7.81
C VAL A 257 -10.01 9.91 -8.52
N ARG A 258 -9.80 9.07 -9.55
CA ARG A 258 -10.87 8.43 -10.32
C ARG A 258 -10.44 7.04 -10.77
N SER A 259 -11.39 6.13 -10.83
CA SER A 259 -11.24 4.77 -11.39
C SER A 259 -10.00 4.05 -10.85
N ARG A 260 -9.88 3.95 -9.51
CA ARG A 260 -8.68 3.46 -8.88
C ARG A 260 -8.93 2.79 -7.53
N PHE A 261 -8.11 1.80 -7.21
CA PHE A 261 -7.91 1.37 -5.84
C PHE A 261 -6.89 2.30 -5.19
N VAL A 262 -7.15 2.73 -3.95
CA VAL A 262 -6.28 3.61 -3.18
C VAL A 262 -6.03 3.05 -1.78
N HIS A 263 -4.85 3.39 -1.27
CA HIS A 263 -4.42 3.16 0.11
C HIS A 263 -3.81 4.46 0.63
N PHE A 264 -4.57 5.23 1.41
CA PHE A 264 -4.10 6.49 1.99
C PHE A 264 -3.77 6.29 3.45
N GLU A 265 -2.58 6.67 3.83
CA GLU A 265 -2.11 6.56 5.20
C GLU A 265 -2.30 7.87 5.96
N PHE A 266 -2.79 7.73 7.17
CA PHE A 266 -2.99 8.81 8.13
C PHE A 266 -2.40 8.43 9.48
N PHE A 267 -1.92 9.42 10.20
CA PHE A 267 -1.59 9.31 11.60
C PHE A 267 -2.82 9.64 12.44
N ARG A 268 -3.11 8.82 13.46
CA ARG A 268 -4.03 9.15 14.53
C ARG A 268 -3.21 9.49 15.76
N LEU A 269 -3.28 10.75 16.20
CA LEU A 269 -2.45 11.26 17.31
C LEU A 269 -2.73 10.48 18.61
N THR A 270 -1.66 10.04 19.28
CA THR A 270 -1.75 9.36 20.59
C THR A 270 -1.68 10.33 21.77
N GLU A 271 -1.27 11.57 21.51
CA GLU A 271 -1.19 12.69 22.46
C GLU A 271 -1.44 14.02 21.77
N ASP A 272 -1.65 15.08 22.55
CA ASP A 272 -1.81 16.45 22.02
C ASP A 272 -0.48 16.95 21.44
N GLN A 273 -0.48 17.40 20.18
CA GLN A 273 0.66 18.04 19.52
C GLN A 273 0.22 19.42 19.00
N PRO A 274 0.70 20.54 19.58
CA PRO A 274 0.20 21.88 19.28
C PRO A 274 0.27 22.28 17.80
N SER A 275 1.25 21.73 17.04
CA SER A 275 1.41 21.98 15.59
C SER A 275 0.43 21.18 14.72
N MET A 276 -0.23 20.15 15.26
CA MET A 276 -1.00 19.14 14.51
C MET A 276 -2.45 19.05 14.94
N GLY A 277 -2.71 19.00 16.25
CA GLY A 277 -4.03 18.76 16.81
C GLY A 277 -3.99 18.13 18.19
N LYS A 278 -5.13 17.58 18.59
CA LYS A 278 -5.32 16.89 19.87
C LYS A 278 -5.21 15.38 19.69
N LYS A 279 -5.04 14.67 20.80
CA LYS A 279 -5.12 13.20 20.83
C LYS A 279 -6.39 12.74 20.12
N GLY A 280 -6.23 11.81 19.19
CA GLY A 280 -7.30 11.25 18.37
C GLY A 280 -7.52 11.97 17.02
N ASP A 281 -6.99 13.17 16.83
CA ASP A 281 -7.09 13.85 15.54
C ASP A 281 -6.31 13.11 14.44
N VAL A 282 -6.80 13.23 13.21
CA VAL A 282 -6.25 12.58 12.02
C VAL A 282 -5.35 13.56 11.27
N VAL A 283 -4.11 13.16 11.04
CA VAL A 283 -3.07 13.91 10.32
C VAL A 283 -2.62 13.10 9.10
N ALA A 284 -2.43 13.73 7.95
CA ALA A 284 -2.05 13.01 6.74
C ALA A 284 -0.59 12.55 6.77
N LEU A 285 -0.35 11.35 6.24
CA LEU A 285 1.00 10.78 6.06
C LEU A 285 1.35 10.72 4.57
N GLU A 286 0.73 9.83 3.80
CA GLU A 286 0.97 9.73 2.35
C GLU A 286 -0.21 9.12 1.59
N VAL A 287 -0.26 9.35 0.28
CA VAL A 287 -1.18 8.68 -0.64
C VAL A 287 -0.46 7.60 -1.41
N ASN A 288 -1.08 6.43 -1.49
CA ASN A 288 -0.67 5.35 -2.36
C ASN A 288 -1.81 5.05 -3.35
N MET A 289 -1.54 5.23 -4.64
CA MET A 289 -2.56 5.12 -5.70
C MET A 289 -2.69 3.68 -6.21
N ARG A 290 -2.78 2.76 -5.26
CA ARG A 290 -2.86 1.31 -5.47
C ARG A 290 -3.46 0.63 -4.23
N PRO A 291 -3.84 -0.66 -4.29
CA PRO A 291 -4.23 -1.41 -3.08
C PRO A 291 -3.10 -1.45 -2.05
N CYS A 292 -3.46 -1.58 -0.78
CA CYS A 292 -2.50 -1.89 0.29
C CYS A 292 -1.71 -3.16 -0.05
N GLY A 293 -0.43 -3.20 0.33
CA GLY A 293 0.49 -4.26 -0.05
C GLY A 293 0.24 -5.62 0.60
N GLY A 294 1.04 -6.60 0.20
CA GLY A 294 1.01 -7.95 0.76
C GLY A 294 -0.32 -8.66 0.57
N PHE A 295 -0.86 -9.21 1.65
CA PHE A 295 -2.12 -9.95 1.68
C PHE A 295 -3.32 -9.09 2.10
N SER A 296 -3.15 -7.77 2.20
CA SER A 296 -4.21 -6.85 2.65
C SER A 296 -5.49 -6.92 1.81
N PRO A 297 -5.46 -7.08 0.47
CA PRO A 297 -6.70 -7.28 -0.30
C PRO A 297 -7.48 -8.54 0.10
N ASP A 298 -6.78 -9.67 0.41
CA ASP A 298 -7.43 -10.88 0.91
C ASP A 298 -8.01 -10.65 2.31
N MET A 299 -7.29 -9.91 3.17
CA MET A 299 -7.77 -9.56 4.50
C MET A 299 -9.00 -8.64 4.44
N MET A 300 -9.05 -7.71 3.48
CA MET A 300 -10.24 -6.87 3.22
C MET A 300 -11.45 -7.73 2.86
N ASN A 301 -11.23 -8.79 2.05
CA ASN A 301 -12.29 -9.76 1.72
C ASN A 301 -12.80 -10.47 2.98
N PHE A 302 -11.90 -10.93 3.83
CA PHE A 302 -12.27 -11.62 5.07
C PHE A 302 -12.94 -10.69 6.07
N ALA A 303 -12.46 -9.45 6.22
CA ALA A 303 -13.01 -8.47 7.15
C ALA A 303 -14.43 -8.01 6.76
N ASN A 304 -14.70 -7.88 5.45
CA ASN A 304 -15.94 -7.29 4.94
C ASN A 304 -16.86 -8.34 4.27
N SER A 305 -16.51 -9.63 4.32
CA SER A 305 -17.25 -10.74 3.68
C SER A 305 -17.62 -10.41 2.24
N THR A 306 -16.61 -10.01 1.42
CA THR A 306 -16.77 -9.55 0.04
C THR A 306 -15.62 -10.03 -0.85
N ASP A 307 -15.52 -9.52 -2.09
CA ASP A 307 -14.40 -9.76 -3.01
C ASP A 307 -13.94 -8.42 -3.63
N VAL A 308 -12.90 -7.80 -3.04
CA VAL A 308 -12.35 -6.52 -3.54
C VAL A 308 -11.72 -6.65 -4.93
N TYR A 309 -11.23 -7.83 -5.30
CA TYR A 309 -10.73 -8.09 -6.65
C TYR A 309 -11.86 -8.00 -7.68
N LYS A 310 -13.04 -8.55 -7.32
CA LYS A 310 -14.26 -8.45 -8.13
C LYS A 310 -14.77 -7.01 -8.18
N ILE A 311 -14.85 -6.31 -7.04
CA ILE A 311 -15.30 -4.92 -6.98
C ILE A 311 -14.40 -4.03 -7.85
N TRP A 312 -13.08 -4.21 -7.80
CA TRP A 312 -12.15 -3.46 -8.64
C TRP A 312 -12.33 -3.79 -10.13
N ALA A 313 -12.47 -5.05 -10.48
CA ALA A 313 -12.72 -5.46 -11.87
C ALA A 313 -14.08 -4.96 -12.39
N ASP A 314 -15.10 -4.90 -11.54
CA ASP A 314 -16.40 -4.33 -11.86
C ASP A 314 -16.29 -2.82 -12.12
N MET A 315 -15.54 -2.09 -11.31
CA MET A 315 -15.25 -0.67 -11.53
C MET A 315 -14.59 -0.44 -12.88
N ILE A 316 -13.63 -1.26 -13.29
CA ILE A 316 -12.97 -1.19 -14.61
C ILE A 316 -13.97 -1.47 -15.76
N ALA A 317 -14.83 -2.45 -15.57
CA ALA A 317 -15.75 -2.89 -16.61
C ALA A 317 -16.99 -1.99 -16.73
N TYR A 318 -17.57 -1.60 -15.59
CA TYR A 318 -18.93 -1.06 -15.47
C TYR A 318 -19.03 0.27 -14.69
N ASP A 319 -17.93 0.76 -14.12
CA ASP A 319 -17.85 1.95 -13.25
C ASP A 319 -18.72 1.84 -11.97
N SER A 320 -19.12 0.65 -11.61
CA SER A 320 -19.96 0.34 -10.44
C SER A 320 -19.82 -1.15 -10.10
N THR A 321 -20.36 -1.58 -8.96
CA THR A 321 -20.41 -2.98 -8.57
C THR A 321 -21.77 -3.33 -7.97
N LEU A 322 -22.14 -4.60 -8.11
CA LEU A 322 -23.27 -5.23 -7.40
C LEU A 322 -22.76 -6.22 -6.34
N MET A 323 -21.44 -6.26 -6.10
CA MET A 323 -20.86 -7.17 -5.12
C MET A 323 -21.33 -6.76 -3.71
N PRO A 324 -21.99 -7.67 -2.97
CA PRO A 324 -22.44 -7.35 -1.62
C PRO A 324 -21.28 -7.31 -0.65
N GLN A 325 -21.49 -6.58 0.44
CA GLN A 325 -20.71 -6.73 1.68
C GLN A 325 -21.56 -7.53 2.67
N GLY A 326 -20.92 -8.45 3.40
CA GLY A 326 -21.60 -9.26 4.41
C GLY A 326 -21.32 -8.80 5.82
N GLU A 327 -21.24 -9.75 6.76
CA GLU A 327 -20.87 -9.44 8.14
C GLU A 327 -19.43 -8.92 8.23
N HIS A 328 -19.24 -7.88 9.01
CA HIS A 328 -17.92 -7.28 9.25
C HIS A 328 -17.24 -7.88 10.48
N ALA A 329 -15.94 -8.05 10.40
CA ALA A 329 -15.09 -8.52 11.48
C ALA A 329 -13.74 -7.78 11.47
N PHE A 330 -13.03 -7.78 12.58
CA PHE A 330 -11.61 -7.47 12.60
C PHE A 330 -10.86 -8.60 11.90
N CYS A 331 -10.02 -8.29 10.91
CA CYS A 331 -9.17 -9.28 10.29
C CYS A 331 -7.71 -8.98 10.64
N ALA A 332 -7.16 -9.80 11.52
CA ALA A 332 -5.83 -9.65 12.09
C ALA A 332 -4.76 -10.35 11.25
N PHE A 333 -3.63 -9.70 11.05
CA PHE A 333 -2.38 -10.28 10.55
C PHE A 333 -1.36 -10.38 11.69
N ALA A 334 -0.79 -11.55 11.89
CA ALA A 334 0.36 -11.75 12.77
C ALA A 334 1.48 -12.44 11.99
N GLY A 335 2.61 -11.75 11.86
CA GLY A 335 3.81 -12.25 11.19
C GLY A 335 4.91 -12.58 12.18
N ARG A 336 5.24 -13.86 12.33
CA ARG A 336 6.33 -14.35 13.19
C ARG A 336 7.66 -14.31 12.47
N ARG A 337 8.73 -13.97 13.22
CA ARG A 337 10.12 -14.08 12.79
C ARG A 337 10.66 -15.47 13.04
N ASP A 338 11.42 -16.00 12.10
CA ASP A 338 12.21 -17.23 12.31
C ASP A 338 13.27 -16.97 13.39
N GLY A 339 13.57 -17.99 14.18
CA GLY A 339 14.56 -17.90 15.25
C GLY A 339 14.06 -17.32 16.58
N LYS A 340 12.86 -16.72 16.64
CA LYS A 340 12.22 -16.30 17.90
C LYS A 340 11.49 -17.49 18.56
N HIS A 341 11.53 -17.55 19.89
CA HIS A 341 10.84 -18.58 20.67
C HIS A 341 9.50 -18.03 21.18
N PHE A 342 8.41 -18.62 20.67
CA PHE A 342 7.06 -18.18 20.99
C PHE A 342 6.44 -19.04 22.11
N ARG A 343 5.56 -18.41 22.94
CA ARG A 343 4.84 -19.10 24.03
C ARG A 343 3.95 -20.24 23.51
N LEU A 344 3.30 -20.04 22.37
CA LEU A 344 2.53 -21.08 21.70
C LEU A 344 3.27 -21.55 20.46
N SER A 345 3.41 -22.88 20.29
CA SER A 345 3.91 -23.45 19.04
C SER A 345 2.96 -23.17 17.88
N HIS A 346 3.38 -23.46 16.65
CA HIS A 346 2.53 -23.37 15.48
C HIS A 346 1.24 -24.22 15.65
N GLU A 347 1.40 -25.47 16.06
CA GLU A 347 0.29 -26.42 16.22
C GLU A 347 -0.68 -26.00 17.34
N GLN A 348 -0.16 -25.47 18.45
CA GLN A 348 -0.97 -24.96 19.55
C GLN A 348 -1.78 -23.73 19.10
N LEU A 349 -1.17 -22.80 18.37
CA LEU A 349 -1.85 -21.62 17.83
C LEU A 349 -2.94 -22.04 16.83
N MET A 350 -2.63 -22.93 15.90
CA MET A 350 -3.58 -23.45 14.92
C MET A 350 -4.75 -24.17 15.55
N THR A 351 -4.50 -24.95 16.61
CA THR A 351 -5.56 -25.65 17.36
C THR A 351 -6.46 -24.65 18.08
N LYS A 352 -5.87 -23.68 18.79
CA LYS A 352 -6.60 -22.70 19.60
C LYS A 352 -7.51 -21.80 18.76
N TYR A 353 -7.06 -21.40 17.57
CA TYR A 353 -7.74 -20.44 16.70
C TYR A 353 -8.28 -21.05 15.40
N ALA A 354 -8.49 -22.37 15.36
CA ALA A 354 -8.90 -23.09 14.15
C ALA A 354 -10.15 -22.49 13.46
N ALA A 355 -11.14 -22.07 14.25
CA ALA A 355 -12.39 -21.49 13.72
C ALA A 355 -12.23 -20.06 13.17
N GLN A 356 -11.26 -19.30 13.68
CA GLN A 356 -10.99 -17.92 13.28
C GLN A 356 -10.02 -17.82 12.11
N MET A 357 -9.16 -18.85 11.91
CA MET A 357 -8.07 -18.83 10.94
C MET A 357 -8.58 -18.75 9.50
N LYS A 358 -8.04 -17.83 8.73
CA LYS A 358 -8.36 -17.58 7.32
C LYS A 358 -7.22 -17.93 6.38
N MET A 359 -5.99 -17.54 6.74
CA MET A 359 -4.79 -17.84 5.96
C MET A 359 -3.62 -18.15 6.89
N VAL A 360 -2.79 -19.09 6.48
CA VAL A 360 -1.53 -19.44 7.15
C VAL A 360 -0.51 -19.83 6.10
N GLY A 361 0.71 -19.37 6.23
CA GLY A 361 1.77 -19.74 5.29
C GLY A 361 3.05 -18.96 5.47
N ARG A 362 4.05 -19.36 4.70
CA ARG A 362 5.32 -18.63 4.61
C ARG A 362 5.10 -17.33 3.83
N VAL A 363 5.66 -16.25 4.34
CA VAL A 363 5.71 -14.97 3.62
C VAL A 363 6.82 -15.04 2.58
N PRO A 364 6.60 -14.58 1.33
CA PRO A 364 7.65 -14.49 0.33
C PRO A 364 8.85 -13.66 0.83
N ASP A 365 10.07 -14.08 0.48
CA ASP A 365 11.31 -13.44 0.96
C ASP A 365 11.33 -11.93 0.71
N ALA A 366 10.84 -11.49 -0.45
CA ALA A 366 10.75 -10.06 -0.79
C ALA A 366 9.88 -9.23 0.17
N LEU A 367 8.97 -9.86 0.92
CA LEU A 367 8.07 -9.21 1.88
C LEU A 367 8.45 -9.50 3.34
N SER A 368 9.34 -10.47 3.58
CA SER A 368 9.63 -10.97 4.93
C SER A 368 10.22 -9.89 5.85
N GLY A 369 10.98 -8.94 5.31
CA GLY A 369 11.54 -7.83 6.08
C GLY A 369 10.47 -7.01 6.84
N ALA A 370 9.34 -6.72 6.20
CA ALA A 370 8.24 -5.95 6.79
C ALA A 370 7.16 -6.82 7.45
N MET A 371 6.99 -8.08 6.99
CA MET A 371 5.83 -8.91 7.33
C MET A 371 6.15 -10.13 8.21
N GLY A 372 7.42 -10.37 8.56
CA GLY A 372 7.85 -11.61 9.21
C GLY A 372 7.96 -12.78 8.22
N ASN A 373 8.33 -13.96 8.71
CA ASN A 373 8.61 -15.13 7.88
C ASN A 373 7.43 -16.10 7.79
N MET A 374 6.60 -16.17 8.85
CA MET A 374 5.42 -17.03 8.93
C MET A 374 4.20 -16.20 9.30
N MET A 375 3.19 -16.19 8.43
CA MET A 375 1.97 -15.40 8.65
C MET A 375 0.81 -16.24 9.17
N TYR A 376 -0.02 -15.56 9.96
CA TYR A 376 -1.32 -16.02 10.43
C TYR A 376 -2.34 -14.90 10.22
N VAL A 377 -3.40 -15.18 9.48
CA VAL A 377 -4.52 -14.25 9.27
C VAL A 377 -5.78 -14.85 9.87
N ALA A 378 -6.45 -14.12 10.76
CA ALA A 378 -7.62 -14.62 11.47
C ALA A 378 -8.68 -13.52 11.69
N ASN A 379 -9.97 -13.90 11.71
CA ASN A 379 -11.08 -12.98 11.93
C ASN A 379 -11.61 -13.04 13.37
N PHE A 380 -11.97 -11.86 13.89
CA PHE A 380 -12.49 -11.71 15.24
C PHE A 380 -13.71 -10.76 15.29
N PRO A 381 -14.73 -11.07 16.11
CA PRO A 381 -15.91 -10.21 16.24
C PRO A 381 -15.65 -8.96 17.08
N THR A 382 -14.62 -8.98 17.94
CA THR A 382 -14.28 -7.89 18.88
C THR A 382 -12.77 -7.64 18.89
N GLU A 383 -12.39 -6.42 19.24
CA GLU A 383 -11.00 -6.00 19.38
C GLU A 383 -10.28 -6.75 20.51
N ASP A 384 -10.96 -7.01 21.63
CA ASP A 384 -10.38 -7.78 22.75
C ASP A 384 -10.00 -9.21 22.33
N ALA A 385 -10.85 -9.87 21.54
CA ALA A 385 -10.54 -11.21 21.00
C ALA A 385 -9.36 -11.18 20.02
N MET A 386 -9.26 -10.14 19.22
CA MET A 386 -8.14 -9.90 18.33
C MET A 386 -6.84 -9.65 19.12
N ASN A 387 -6.88 -8.81 20.14
CA ASN A 387 -5.73 -8.51 20.98
C ASN A 387 -5.23 -9.75 21.75
N ALA A 388 -6.15 -10.60 22.22
CA ALA A 388 -5.79 -11.91 22.81
C ALA A 388 -5.06 -12.81 21.78
N PHE A 389 -5.50 -12.82 20.54
CA PHE A 389 -4.79 -13.53 19.47
C PHE A 389 -3.37 -12.99 19.24
N TYR A 390 -3.18 -11.67 19.22
CA TYR A 390 -1.84 -11.08 19.07
C TYR A 390 -0.91 -11.44 20.22
N ALA A 391 -1.42 -11.43 21.47
CA ALA A 391 -0.66 -11.83 22.64
C ALA A 391 -0.19 -13.31 22.55
N ASP A 392 -1.05 -14.18 22.02
CA ASP A 392 -0.73 -15.59 21.81
C ASP A 392 0.17 -15.82 20.58
N ALA A 393 -0.10 -15.11 19.50
CA ALA A 393 0.63 -15.29 18.24
C ALA A 393 2.05 -14.72 18.30
N CYS A 394 2.23 -13.56 18.94
CA CYS A 394 3.50 -12.83 18.96
C CYS A 394 4.21 -12.85 20.32
N GLY A 395 3.57 -13.36 21.37
CA GLY A 395 4.18 -13.49 22.71
C GLY A 395 5.38 -14.41 22.70
N THR A 396 6.54 -13.89 23.09
CA THR A 396 7.79 -14.65 23.24
C THR A 396 7.96 -15.18 24.66
N VAL A 397 8.83 -16.20 24.83
CA VAL A 397 9.20 -16.81 26.13
C VAL A 397 10.27 -15.97 26.80
#